data_931c64990eeff5240274f715465d152b
#
_entry.id   931c64990eeff5240274f715465d152b
#
_cell.length_a   1.000
_cell.length_b   1.000
_cell.length_c   1.000
_cell.angle_alpha   90.00
_cell.angle_beta   90.00
_cell.angle_gamma   90.00
#
_symmetry.space_group_name_H-M   'P 1'
#
loop_
_entity.id
_entity.type
_entity.pdbx_description
1 polymer ?
#
loop_
_entity_poly.entity_id
_entity_poly.type
_entity_poly.pdbx_seq_one_letter_code
_entity_poly.pdbx_strand_id
1 'polypeptide(L)'
;MASRRPKKPTKALMKIAVSGLLAGAGALALFGFYAEMQADAMGPEAATSLAAAIPTPASIRGYEALAQAALARQPLAPADLDLARTASLKTLSLDPGNVSAWNRLAYIDLADDGRLSRDGMAAIYKSYEVSPYGNPQVMMWRVDFATRSWTSLPDDIRRATLDQLPVIGGIYVTWDWRVETCRENPYPEIWQPICAATPGIDRPAAR
;
A
#
# COMPACT_ATOMS: atom_id res chain seq x y z
N MET A 1 11.97 60.22 -18.31
CA MET A 1 11.38 59.06 -17.61
C MET A 1 12.23 58.72 -16.40
N ALA A 2 11.75 59.01 -15.18
CA ALA A 2 12.50 58.79 -13.94
C ALA A 2 12.20 57.38 -13.42
N SER A 3 13.19 56.47 -13.43
CA SER A 3 13.12 55.11 -12.88
C SER A 3 13.00 55.20 -11.36
N ARG A 4 11.81 54.87 -10.81
CA ARG A 4 11.61 54.70 -9.36
C ARG A 4 12.27 53.39 -8.91
N ARG A 5 13.41 53.49 -8.19
CA ARG A 5 14.01 52.31 -7.52
C ARG A 5 13.07 51.79 -6.44
N PRO A 6 12.83 50.47 -6.37
CA PRO A 6 11.99 49.87 -5.32
C PRO A 6 12.64 50.13 -3.95
N LYS A 7 11.85 50.60 -2.98
CA LYS A 7 12.31 50.80 -1.59
C LYS A 7 12.60 49.41 -0.96
N LYS A 8 13.79 49.26 -0.36
CA LYS A 8 14.13 48.02 0.39
C LYS A 8 13.15 47.82 1.54
N PRO A 9 12.64 46.62 1.75
CA PRO A 9 11.72 46.34 2.87
C PRO A 9 12.43 46.63 4.20
N THR A 10 11.70 47.25 5.13
CA THR A 10 12.23 47.54 6.48
C THR A 10 12.40 46.23 7.26
N LYS A 11 13.37 46.18 8.20
CA LYS A 11 13.63 44.98 9.06
C LYS A 11 12.37 44.53 9.81
N ALA A 12 11.44 45.41 10.10
CA ALA A 12 10.16 45.09 10.74
C ALA A 12 9.22 44.31 9.80
N LEU A 13 9.09 44.72 8.54
CA LEU A 13 8.30 44.02 7.51
C LEU A 13 8.84 42.59 7.24
N MET A 14 10.16 42.46 7.20
CA MET A 14 10.79 41.14 7.02
C MET A 14 10.54 40.21 8.21
N LYS A 15 10.58 40.70 9.46
CA LYS A 15 10.25 39.92 10.64
C LYS A 15 8.79 39.45 10.64
N ILE A 16 7.85 40.34 10.29
CA ILE A 16 6.42 39.99 10.19
C ILE A 16 6.18 38.93 9.12
N ALA A 17 6.81 39.05 7.95
CA ALA A 17 6.68 38.07 6.86
C ALA A 17 7.25 36.72 7.25
N VAL A 18 8.41 36.66 7.92
CA VAL A 18 9.02 35.40 8.39
C VAL A 18 8.17 34.73 9.49
N SER A 19 7.67 35.55 10.46
CA SER A 19 6.79 35.01 11.52
C SER A 19 5.47 34.49 10.95
N GLY A 20 4.89 35.14 9.96
CA GLY A 20 3.68 34.71 9.28
C GLY A 20 3.89 33.39 8.50
N LEU A 21 5.03 33.25 7.81
CA LEU A 21 5.42 32.04 7.11
C LEU A 21 5.63 30.87 8.07
N LEU A 22 6.31 31.08 9.20
CA LEU A 22 6.53 30.05 10.21
C LEU A 22 5.22 29.63 10.90
N ALA A 23 4.33 30.56 11.21
CA ALA A 23 3.02 30.27 11.77
C ALA A 23 2.14 29.48 10.78
N GLY A 24 2.16 29.87 9.49
CA GLY A 24 1.46 29.14 8.42
C GLY A 24 1.98 27.73 8.22
N ALA A 25 3.30 27.55 8.19
CA ALA A 25 3.93 26.23 8.08
C ALA A 25 3.63 25.37 9.31
N GLY A 26 3.65 25.94 10.52
CA GLY A 26 3.28 25.26 11.76
C GLY A 26 1.81 24.80 11.77
N ALA A 27 0.89 25.65 11.30
CA ALA A 27 -0.53 25.30 11.19
C ALA A 27 -0.78 24.17 10.19
N LEU A 28 -0.09 24.19 9.03
CA LEU A 28 -0.17 23.13 8.03
C LEU A 28 0.40 21.80 8.56
N ALA A 29 1.52 21.84 9.30
CA ALA A 29 2.11 20.65 9.91
C ALA A 29 1.20 20.05 10.98
N LEU A 30 0.58 20.88 11.85
CA LEU A 30 -0.38 20.43 12.85
C LEU A 30 -1.65 19.85 12.21
N PHE A 31 -2.12 20.46 11.12
CA PHE A 31 -3.27 19.95 10.39
C PHE A 31 -2.96 18.61 9.71
N GLY A 32 -1.77 18.47 9.10
CA GLY A 32 -1.30 17.20 8.56
C GLY A 32 -1.19 16.13 9.64
N PHE A 33 -0.59 16.44 10.78
CA PHE A 33 -0.48 15.52 11.92
C PHE A 33 -1.86 15.09 12.47
N TYR A 34 -2.79 16.05 12.60
CA TYR A 34 -4.17 15.74 13.02
C TYR A 34 -4.89 14.82 12.03
N ALA A 35 -4.72 15.06 10.73
CA ALA A 35 -5.28 14.21 9.69
C ALA A 35 -4.73 12.78 9.73
N GLU A 36 -3.42 12.62 9.97
CA GLU A 36 -2.77 11.32 10.15
C GLU A 36 -3.30 10.59 11.39
N MET A 37 -3.44 11.28 12.52
CA MET A 37 -4.03 10.71 13.74
C MET A 37 -5.49 10.27 13.52
N GLN A 38 -6.27 11.06 12.79
CA GLN A 38 -7.65 10.70 12.47
C GLN A 38 -7.71 9.46 11.57
N ALA A 39 -6.81 9.34 10.58
CA ALA A 39 -6.73 8.18 9.72
C ALA A 39 -6.41 6.89 10.50
N ASP A 40 -5.53 6.97 11.50
CA ASP A 40 -5.19 5.83 12.37
C ASP A 40 -6.34 5.44 13.33
N ALA A 41 -7.16 6.41 13.73
CA ALA A 41 -8.27 6.20 14.67
C ALA A 41 -9.58 5.73 14.00
N MET A 42 -9.68 5.88 12.67
CA MET A 42 -10.89 5.52 11.93
C MET A 42 -10.90 4.03 11.57
N GLY A 43 -11.91 3.33 12.05
CA GLY A 43 -12.25 2.01 11.50
C GLY A 43 -12.68 2.12 10.02
N PRO A 44 -12.66 1.00 9.27
CA PRO A 44 -12.93 0.99 7.83
C PRO A 44 -14.29 1.62 7.43
N GLU A 45 -15.31 1.52 8.28
CA GLU A 45 -16.63 2.11 8.02
C GLU A 45 -16.65 3.64 8.14
N ALA A 46 -15.91 4.18 9.11
CA ALA A 46 -15.84 5.63 9.32
C ALA A 46 -15.00 6.34 8.23
N ALA A 47 -13.94 5.70 7.75
CA ALA A 47 -13.09 6.24 6.69
C ALA A 47 -13.87 6.49 5.39
N THR A 48 -14.80 5.60 5.04
CA THR A 48 -15.60 5.72 3.81
C THR A 48 -16.72 6.77 3.90
N SER A 49 -17.32 6.97 5.08
CA SER A 49 -18.33 8.01 5.28
C SER A 49 -17.70 9.41 5.33
N LEU A 50 -16.50 9.53 5.89
CA LEU A 50 -15.76 10.80 5.95
C LEU A 50 -15.19 11.20 4.59
N ALA A 51 -14.74 10.24 3.77
CA ALA A 51 -14.24 10.50 2.42
C ALA A 51 -15.30 11.11 1.49
N ALA A 52 -16.58 10.84 1.76
CA ALA A 52 -17.70 11.45 1.03
C ALA A 52 -18.04 12.87 1.54
N ALA A 53 -17.66 13.23 2.77
CA ALA A 53 -18.13 14.44 3.45
C ALA A 53 -17.06 15.54 3.60
N ILE A 54 -15.77 15.21 3.57
CA ILE A 54 -14.68 16.17 3.80
C ILE A 54 -13.61 15.95 2.72
N PRO A 55 -13.14 17.01 2.04
CA PRO A 55 -11.91 16.91 1.26
C PRO A 55 -10.79 16.55 2.24
N THR A 56 -10.48 15.27 2.33
CA THR A 56 -9.39 14.75 3.15
C THR A 56 -8.12 15.53 2.78
N PRO A 57 -7.38 16.06 3.76
CA PRO A 57 -6.06 16.59 3.45
C PRO A 57 -5.29 15.49 2.73
N ALA A 58 -4.63 15.86 1.65
CA ALA A 58 -3.93 14.96 0.75
C ALA A 58 -2.71 14.35 1.48
N SER A 59 -2.96 13.37 2.35
CA SER A 59 -1.93 12.63 3.05
C SER A 59 -1.83 11.21 2.48
N ILE A 60 -0.62 10.69 2.44
CA ILE A 60 -0.35 9.31 2.00
C ILE A 60 -1.18 8.33 2.82
N ARG A 61 -1.16 8.43 4.16
CA ARG A 61 -1.91 7.56 5.06
C ARG A 61 -3.43 7.66 4.88
N GLY A 62 -3.95 8.88 4.67
CA GLY A 62 -5.37 9.08 4.40
C GLY A 62 -5.83 8.35 3.14
N TYR A 63 -5.06 8.43 2.05
CA TYR A 63 -5.36 7.68 0.83
C TYR A 63 -5.16 6.17 0.99
N GLU A 64 -4.15 5.72 1.74
CA GLU A 64 -3.97 4.30 2.05
C GLU A 64 -5.13 3.74 2.87
N ALA A 65 -5.56 4.44 3.92
CA ALA A 65 -6.70 4.05 4.75
C ALA A 65 -7.98 3.98 3.91
N LEU A 66 -8.22 4.96 3.03
CA LEU A 66 -9.36 4.98 2.13
C LEU A 66 -9.36 3.79 1.17
N ALA A 67 -8.22 3.51 0.53
CA ALA A 67 -8.11 2.37 -0.37
C ALA A 67 -8.33 1.03 0.35
N GLN A 68 -7.77 0.88 1.55
CA GLN A 68 -7.93 -0.32 2.36
C GLN A 68 -9.38 -0.50 2.82
N ALA A 69 -10.03 0.58 3.27
CA ALA A 69 -11.44 0.54 3.69
C ALA A 69 -12.38 0.17 2.53
N ALA A 70 -12.10 0.68 1.33
CA ALA A 70 -12.87 0.31 0.14
C ALA A 70 -12.72 -1.19 -0.19
N LEU A 71 -11.51 -1.73 -0.15
CA LEU A 71 -11.24 -3.15 -0.43
C LEU A 71 -11.70 -4.11 0.68
N ALA A 72 -11.93 -3.62 1.90
CA ALA A 72 -12.43 -4.44 3.00
C ALA A 72 -13.93 -4.71 2.95
N ARG A 73 -14.68 -4.02 2.08
CA ARG A 73 -16.12 -4.20 1.95
C ARG A 73 -16.49 -5.55 1.34
N GLN A 74 -17.58 -6.12 1.86
CA GLN A 74 -18.11 -7.39 1.33
C GLN A 74 -19.63 -7.29 1.14
N PRO A 75 -20.17 -7.61 -0.03
CA PRO A 75 -19.42 -7.98 -1.25
C PRO A 75 -18.68 -6.78 -1.85
N LEU A 76 -17.57 -7.04 -2.53
CA LEU A 76 -16.77 -6.00 -3.18
C LEU A 76 -17.49 -5.52 -4.44
N ALA A 77 -17.92 -4.24 -4.44
CA ALA A 77 -18.62 -3.64 -5.55
C ALA A 77 -17.65 -2.95 -6.54
N PRO A 78 -18.02 -2.78 -7.83
CA PRO A 78 -17.19 -2.03 -8.79
C PRO A 78 -16.84 -0.62 -8.31
N ALA A 79 -17.76 0.08 -7.65
CA ALA A 79 -17.52 1.41 -7.09
C ALA A 79 -16.43 1.40 -5.98
N ASP A 80 -16.30 0.30 -5.22
CA ASP A 80 -15.26 0.14 -4.21
C ASP A 80 -13.90 -0.08 -4.87
N LEU A 81 -13.84 -0.84 -5.97
CA LEU A 81 -12.62 -1.02 -6.77
C LEU A 81 -12.16 0.32 -7.37
N ASP A 82 -13.07 1.12 -7.93
CA ASP A 82 -12.76 2.44 -8.48
C ASP A 82 -12.26 3.42 -7.42
N LEU A 83 -12.89 3.41 -6.24
CA LEU A 83 -12.45 4.23 -5.10
C LEU A 83 -11.05 3.82 -4.64
N ALA A 84 -10.80 2.52 -4.47
CA ALA A 84 -9.51 1.99 -4.08
C ALA A 84 -8.42 2.29 -5.12
N ARG A 85 -8.75 2.17 -6.42
CA ARG A 85 -7.86 2.52 -7.54
C ARG A 85 -7.47 4.00 -7.49
N THR A 86 -8.47 4.88 -7.37
CA THR A 86 -8.25 6.33 -7.29
C THR A 86 -7.39 6.70 -6.10
N ALA A 87 -7.67 6.16 -4.92
CA ALA A 87 -6.90 6.42 -3.70
C ALA A 87 -5.46 5.89 -3.82
N SER A 88 -5.25 4.70 -4.40
CA SER A 88 -3.91 4.13 -4.63
C SER A 88 -3.09 4.98 -5.61
N LEU A 89 -3.70 5.48 -6.70
CA LEU A 89 -3.03 6.40 -7.64
C LEU A 89 -2.68 7.74 -6.97
N LYS A 90 -3.52 8.25 -6.06
CA LYS A 90 -3.20 9.43 -5.27
C LYS A 90 -2.04 9.18 -4.30
N THR A 91 -2.00 8.02 -3.65
CA THR A 91 -0.84 7.59 -2.85
C THR A 91 0.43 7.64 -3.70
N LEU A 92 0.42 7.03 -4.89
CA LEU A 92 1.59 6.98 -5.78
C LEU A 92 1.99 8.34 -6.36
N SER A 93 1.05 9.28 -6.49
CA SER A 93 1.38 10.66 -6.89
C SER A 93 2.18 11.42 -5.83
N LEU A 94 2.04 11.04 -4.56
CA LEU A 94 2.75 11.62 -3.42
C LEU A 94 4.01 10.81 -3.05
N ASP A 95 3.96 9.50 -3.21
CA ASP A 95 5.04 8.56 -2.93
C ASP A 95 5.09 7.47 -4.02
N PRO A 96 5.83 7.69 -5.12
CA PRO A 96 5.99 6.70 -6.19
C PRO A 96 6.64 5.39 -5.75
N GLY A 97 7.35 5.39 -4.60
CA GLY A 97 7.97 4.22 -3.99
C GLY A 97 7.04 3.40 -3.10
N ASN A 98 5.77 3.76 -2.97
CA ASN A 98 4.82 3.08 -2.09
C ASN A 98 4.46 1.68 -2.61
N VAL A 99 5.12 0.68 -2.07
CA VAL A 99 4.95 -0.72 -2.48
C VAL A 99 3.52 -1.23 -2.25
N SER A 100 2.87 -0.80 -1.16
CA SER A 100 1.50 -1.20 -0.84
C SER A 100 0.49 -0.69 -1.85
N ALA A 101 0.70 0.53 -2.36
CA ALA A 101 -0.16 1.10 -3.39
C ALA A 101 0.00 0.36 -4.74
N TRP A 102 1.21 -0.01 -5.13
CA TRP A 102 1.46 -0.85 -6.31
C TRP A 102 0.80 -2.23 -6.18
N ASN A 103 0.95 -2.88 -5.02
CA ASN A 103 0.29 -4.14 -4.74
C ASN A 103 -1.25 -4.03 -4.84
N ARG A 104 -1.83 -2.97 -4.27
CA ARG A 104 -3.28 -2.74 -4.36
C ARG A 104 -3.76 -2.58 -5.79
N LEU A 105 -3.02 -1.85 -6.64
CA LEU A 105 -3.38 -1.72 -8.05
C LEU A 105 -3.41 -3.06 -8.78
N ALA A 106 -2.42 -3.93 -8.54
CA ALA A 106 -2.41 -5.28 -9.10
C ALA A 106 -3.61 -6.12 -8.61
N TYR A 107 -3.94 -6.03 -7.30
CA TYR A 107 -5.09 -6.73 -6.74
C TYR A 107 -6.42 -6.24 -7.31
N ILE A 108 -6.60 -4.91 -7.44
CA ILE A 108 -7.81 -4.31 -8.00
C ILE A 108 -8.02 -4.77 -9.44
N ASP A 109 -6.95 -4.81 -10.22
CA ASP A 109 -6.98 -5.28 -11.60
C ASP A 109 -7.43 -6.76 -11.69
N LEU A 110 -6.83 -7.61 -10.85
CA LEU A 110 -7.22 -9.03 -10.76
C LEU A 110 -8.67 -9.22 -10.28
N ALA A 111 -9.13 -8.40 -9.32
CA ALA A 111 -10.46 -8.50 -8.75
C ALA A 111 -11.55 -8.01 -9.72
N ASP A 112 -11.22 -7.04 -10.57
CA ASP A 112 -12.14 -6.44 -11.55
C ASP A 112 -12.43 -7.41 -12.72
N ASP A 113 -11.37 -7.98 -13.30
CA ASP A 113 -11.44 -8.79 -14.52
C ASP A 113 -11.25 -10.31 -14.30
N GLY A 114 -10.95 -10.74 -13.08
CA GLY A 114 -10.59 -12.13 -12.76
C GLY A 114 -9.25 -12.59 -13.35
N ARG A 115 -8.52 -11.68 -14.00
CA ARG A 115 -7.20 -11.91 -14.60
C ARG A 115 -6.38 -10.62 -14.57
N LEU A 116 -5.06 -10.74 -14.56
CA LEU A 116 -4.18 -9.59 -14.67
C LEU A 116 -4.16 -9.04 -16.10
N SER A 117 -4.53 -7.78 -16.24
CA SER A 117 -4.31 -6.99 -17.45
C SER A 117 -2.82 -6.59 -17.59
N ARG A 118 -2.50 -5.87 -18.66
CA ARG A 118 -1.17 -5.28 -18.83
C ARG A 118 -0.83 -4.29 -17.69
N ASP A 119 -1.81 -3.52 -17.21
CA ASP A 119 -1.60 -2.51 -16.17
C ASP A 119 -1.44 -3.17 -14.80
N GLY A 120 -2.24 -4.19 -14.48
CA GLY A 120 -2.08 -5.00 -13.28
C GLY A 120 -0.73 -5.71 -13.24
N MET A 121 -0.27 -6.23 -14.39
CA MET A 121 1.04 -6.83 -14.52
C MET A 121 2.16 -5.77 -14.32
N ALA A 122 2.04 -4.60 -14.90
CA ALA A 122 2.98 -3.50 -14.68
C ALA A 122 3.03 -3.07 -13.21
N ALA A 123 1.89 -3.05 -12.52
CA ALA A 123 1.83 -2.73 -11.11
C ALA A 123 2.57 -3.75 -10.24
N ILE A 124 2.41 -5.07 -10.51
CA ILE A 124 3.14 -6.09 -9.74
C ILE A 124 4.65 -6.03 -10.01
N TYR A 125 5.08 -5.83 -11.26
CA TYR A 125 6.49 -5.60 -11.57
C TYR A 125 7.05 -4.39 -10.81
N LYS A 126 6.31 -3.28 -10.80
CA LYS A 126 6.72 -2.06 -10.10
C LYS A 126 6.83 -2.27 -8.60
N SER A 127 5.93 -3.04 -8.01
CA SER A 127 6.00 -3.44 -6.61
C SER A 127 7.32 -4.13 -6.26
N TYR A 128 7.78 -5.07 -7.09
CA TYR A 128 9.08 -5.75 -6.88
C TYR A 128 10.27 -4.84 -7.15
N GLU A 129 10.18 -3.94 -8.15
CA GLU A 129 11.25 -2.99 -8.48
C GLU A 129 11.50 -2.00 -7.33
N VAL A 130 10.44 -1.40 -6.76
CA VAL A 130 10.59 -0.39 -5.70
C VAL A 130 10.99 -0.99 -4.35
N SER A 131 10.64 -2.24 -4.11
CA SER A 131 11.03 -2.95 -2.88
C SER A 131 11.06 -4.46 -3.12
N PRO A 132 12.22 -5.04 -3.49
CA PRO A 132 12.33 -6.45 -3.84
C PRO A 132 11.82 -7.41 -2.75
N TYR A 133 12.11 -7.11 -1.49
CA TYR A 133 11.62 -7.89 -0.35
C TYR A 133 10.45 -7.21 0.36
N GLY A 134 10.50 -5.88 0.55
CA GLY A 134 9.51 -5.15 1.34
C GLY A 134 9.60 -5.46 2.84
N ASN A 135 8.48 -5.27 3.53
CA ASN A 135 8.30 -5.73 4.91
C ASN A 135 7.60 -7.10 4.93
N PRO A 136 7.50 -7.79 6.09
CA PRO A 136 6.85 -9.09 6.19
C PRO A 136 5.45 -9.15 5.60
N GLN A 137 4.62 -8.13 5.85
CA GLN A 137 3.25 -8.06 5.34
C GLN A 137 3.21 -7.96 3.80
N VAL A 138 4.12 -7.20 3.21
CA VAL A 138 4.25 -7.09 1.75
C VAL A 138 4.64 -8.43 1.14
N MET A 139 5.61 -9.13 1.73
CA MET A 139 6.05 -10.43 1.24
C MET A 139 4.94 -11.48 1.35
N MET A 140 4.28 -11.60 2.51
CA MET A 140 3.14 -12.50 2.71
C MET A 140 2.03 -12.21 1.69
N TRP A 141 1.67 -10.95 1.54
CA TRP A 141 0.66 -10.53 0.57
C TRP A 141 1.03 -10.93 -0.87
N ARG A 142 2.30 -10.77 -1.29
CA ARG A 142 2.76 -11.17 -2.62
C ARG A 142 2.64 -12.69 -2.85
N VAL A 143 2.95 -13.49 -1.84
CA VAL A 143 2.79 -14.94 -1.91
C VAL A 143 1.31 -15.31 -2.05
N ASP A 144 0.42 -14.71 -1.25
CA ASP A 144 -1.03 -14.94 -1.34
C ASP A 144 -1.59 -14.49 -2.69
N PHE A 145 -1.16 -13.33 -3.20
CA PHE A 145 -1.53 -12.83 -4.52
C PHE A 145 -1.03 -13.77 -5.63
N ALA A 146 0.25 -14.17 -5.57
CA ALA A 146 0.84 -15.08 -6.53
C ALA A 146 0.14 -16.43 -6.53
N THR A 147 -0.25 -16.95 -5.37
CA THR A 147 -1.04 -18.20 -5.26
C THR A 147 -2.33 -18.13 -6.08
N ARG A 148 -3.04 -17.01 -6.03
CA ARG A 148 -4.29 -16.82 -6.78
C ARG A 148 -4.10 -16.69 -8.29
N SER A 149 -2.92 -16.30 -8.73
CA SER A 149 -2.60 -16.01 -10.14
C SER A 149 -1.47 -16.86 -10.68
N TRP A 150 -1.05 -17.92 -9.96
CA TRP A 150 0.20 -18.66 -10.20
C TRP A 150 0.43 -19.07 -11.65
N THR A 151 -0.59 -19.63 -12.26
CA THR A 151 -0.52 -20.13 -13.64
C THR A 151 -0.46 -19.02 -14.69
N SER A 152 -0.90 -17.82 -14.35
CA SER A 152 -0.90 -16.65 -15.26
C SER A 152 0.28 -15.71 -15.03
N LEU A 153 1.06 -15.91 -13.95
CA LEU A 153 2.24 -15.10 -13.67
C LEU A 153 3.43 -15.50 -14.54
N PRO A 154 4.22 -14.53 -15.02
CA PRO A 154 5.51 -14.78 -15.67
C PRO A 154 6.50 -15.48 -14.73
N ASP A 155 7.44 -16.24 -15.32
CA ASP A 155 8.42 -17.04 -14.56
C ASP A 155 9.32 -16.21 -13.66
N ASP A 156 9.67 -15.00 -14.05
CA ASP A 156 10.48 -14.08 -13.26
C ASP A 156 9.75 -13.56 -12.01
N ILE A 157 8.45 -13.27 -12.12
CA ILE A 157 7.61 -12.90 -10.97
C ILE A 157 7.41 -14.10 -10.04
N ARG A 158 7.14 -15.29 -10.59
CA ARG A 158 7.07 -16.52 -9.79
C ARG A 158 8.37 -16.77 -9.02
N ARG A 159 9.52 -16.62 -9.70
CA ARG A 159 10.85 -16.75 -9.07
C ARG A 159 11.05 -15.70 -7.99
N ALA A 160 10.78 -14.41 -8.27
CA ALA A 160 10.90 -13.34 -7.29
C ALA A 160 10.00 -13.58 -6.05
N THR A 161 8.83 -14.20 -6.25
CA THR A 161 7.96 -14.62 -5.13
C THR A 161 8.62 -15.73 -4.31
N LEU A 162 9.16 -16.77 -4.97
CA LEU A 162 9.83 -17.89 -4.30
C LEU A 162 11.07 -17.45 -3.52
N ASP A 163 11.81 -16.48 -4.04
CA ASP A 163 13.02 -15.93 -3.39
C ASP A 163 12.70 -15.21 -2.06
N GLN A 164 11.45 -14.85 -1.80
CA GLN A 164 11.01 -14.26 -0.53
C GLN A 164 10.74 -15.30 0.56
N LEU A 165 10.46 -16.57 0.19
CA LEU A 165 10.04 -17.60 1.15
C LEU A 165 11.08 -17.90 2.24
N PRO A 166 12.39 -18.00 1.95
CA PRO A 166 13.40 -18.19 3.00
C PRO A 166 13.45 -17.01 4.00
N VAL A 167 13.24 -15.78 3.50
CA VAL A 167 13.22 -14.58 4.35
C VAL A 167 12.01 -14.60 5.27
N ILE A 168 10.82 -14.87 4.72
CA ILE A 168 9.57 -15.01 5.50
C ILE A 168 9.72 -16.11 6.55
N GLY A 169 10.33 -17.23 6.19
CA GLY A 169 10.57 -18.36 7.09
C GLY A 169 11.39 -18.03 8.32
N GLY A 170 12.27 -17.03 8.23
CA GLY A 170 13.09 -16.54 9.35
C GLY A 170 12.40 -15.54 10.28
N ILE A 171 11.17 -15.08 9.97
CA ILE A 171 10.50 -14.01 10.68
C ILE A 171 9.40 -14.59 11.60
N TYR A 172 9.54 -14.38 12.92
CA TYR A 172 8.62 -14.95 13.91
C TYR A 172 7.16 -14.49 13.74
N VAL A 173 6.93 -13.21 13.47
CA VAL A 173 5.57 -12.66 13.32
C VAL A 173 4.77 -13.22 12.12
N THR A 174 5.40 -14.03 11.26
CA THR A 174 4.73 -14.69 10.14
C THR A 174 4.26 -16.11 10.48
N TRP A 175 4.37 -16.54 11.74
CA TRP A 175 4.11 -17.94 12.13
C TRP A 175 2.71 -18.42 11.74
N ASP A 176 1.67 -17.72 12.14
CA ASP A 176 0.27 -18.15 11.87
C ASP A 176 -0.01 -18.21 10.37
N TRP A 177 0.45 -17.21 9.61
CA TRP A 177 0.35 -17.20 8.17
C TRP A 177 1.11 -18.38 7.52
N ARG A 178 2.31 -18.73 8.03
CA ARG A 178 3.07 -19.89 7.54
C ARG A 178 2.33 -21.21 7.78
N VAL A 179 1.73 -21.35 8.96
CA VAL A 179 0.91 -22.54 9.30
C VAL A 179 -0.22 -22.72 8.31
N GLU A 180 -0.96 -21.64 8.04
CA GLU A 180 -2.06 -21.62 7.08
C GLU A 180 -1.57 -21.91 5.66
N THR A 181 -0.57 -21.20 5.19
CA THR A 181 0.01 -21.37 3.84
C THR A 181 0.57 -22.79 3.64
N CYS A 182 1.24 -23.35 4.65
CA CYS A 182 1.72 -24.74 4.59
C CYS A 182 0.58 -25.74 4.40
N ARG A 183 -0.57 -25.52 5.05
CA ARG A 183 -1.70 -26.46 5.01
C ARG A 183 -2.59 -26.28 3.78
N GLU A 184 -2.81 -25.07 3.35
CA GLU A 184 -3.86 -24.69 2.41
C GLU A 184 -3.35 -24.37 1.00
N ASN A 185 -2.09 -23.91 0.85
CA ASN A 185 -1.56 -23.54 -0.46
C ASN A 185 -1.50 -24.74 -1.41
N PRO A 186 -2.07 -24.66 -2.62
CA PRO A 186 -2.11 -25.78 -3.56
C PRO A 186 -0.78 -26.05 -4.27
N TYR A 187 0.15 -25.07 -4.28
CA TYR A 187 1.38 -25.15 -5.07
C TYR A 187 2.56 -25.65 -4.24
N PRO A 188 3.15 -26.81 -4.59
CA PRO A 188 4.28 -27.41 -3.84
C PRO A 188 5.49 -26.47 -3.75
N GLU A 189 5.75 -25.71 -4.79
CA GLU A 189 6.86 -24.75 -4.87
C GLU A 189 6.77 -23.66 -3.78
N ILE A 190 5.56 -23.36 -3.31
CA ILE A 190 5.28 -22.39 -2.27
C ILE A 190 5.25 -23.04 -0.90
N TRP A 191 4.38 -24.05 -0.70
CA TRP A 191 4.16 -24.59 0.64
C TRP A 191 5.32 -25.45 1.15
N GLN A 192 6.06 -26.18 0.29
CA GLN A 192 7.18 -27.00 0.74
C GLN A 192 8.26 -26.20 1.49
N PRO A 193 8.80 -25.09 0.95
CA PRO A 193 9.75 -24.27 1.69
C PRO A 193 9.16 -23.70 2.99
N ILE A 194 7.88 -23.31 2.98
CA ILE A 194 7.20 -22.74 4.17
C ILE A 194 7.03 -23.82 5.25
N CYS A 195 6.60 -25.05 4.91
CA CYS A 195 6.51 -26.14 5.85
C CYS A 195 7.87 -26.50 6.44
N ALA A 196 8.92 -26.57 5.61
CA ALA A 196 10.28 -26.84 6.07
C ALA A 196 10.78 -25.78 7.05
N ALA A 197 10.38 -24.51 6.88
CA ALA A 197 10.72 -23.40 7.77
C ALA A 197 9.82 -23.28 9.01
N THR A 198 8.81 -24.16 9.16
CA THR A 198 7.82 -24.09 10.25
C THR A 198 7.80 -25.41 11.03
N PRO A 199 8.67 -25.57 12.06
CA PRO A 199 8.80 -26.80 12.80
C PRO A 199 7.50 -27.29 13.42
N GLY A 200 7.24 -28.59 13.38
CA GLY A 200 6.04 -29.21 13.97
C GLY A 200 4.76 -29.06 13.13
N ILE A 201 4.88 -28.59 11.91
CA ILE A 201 3.77 -28.53 10.96
C ILE A 201 4.01 -29.52 9.82
N ASP A 202 3.16 -30.54 9.77
CA ASP A 202 3.09 -31.45 8.65
C ASP A 202 1.88 -31.10 7.79
N ARG A 203 2.06 -31.05 6.48
CA ARG A 203 0.91 -30.93 5.57
C ARG A 203 0.09 -32.22 5.63
N PRO A 204 -1.25 -32.15 5.80
CA PRO A 204 -2.08 -33.33 5.67
C PRO A 204 -1.88 -33.94 4.28
N ALA A 205 -1.77 -35.25 4.22
CA ALA A 205 -1.66 -35.98 2.95
C ALA A 205 -2.81 -35.53 2.04
N ALA A 206 -2.49 -35.19 0.79
CA ALA A 206 -3.51 -34.88 -0.22
C ALA A 206 -4.42 -36.09 -0.36
N ARG A 207 -5.73 -35.91 -0.12
CA ARG A 207 -6.76 -36.95 -0.30
C ARG A 207 -7.10 -37.09 -1.77
#